data_85f524e7fd43c4600b6258af147c8462
#
_entry.id   85f524e7fd43c4600b6258af147c8462
#
_cell.length_a   1.000
_cell.length_b   1.000
_cell.length_c   1.000
_cell.angle_alpha   90.00
_cell.angle_beta   90.00
_cell.angle_gamma   90.00
#
_symmetry.space_group_name_H-M   'P 1'
#
loop_
_entity.id
_entity.type
_entity.pdbx_description
1 polymer ?
#
loop_
_entity_poly.entity_id
_entity_poly.type
_entity_poly.pdbx_seq_one_letter_code
_entity_poly.pdbx_strand_id
1 'polypeptide(L)'
;MLRRQLLARGALALGPLSLINTPLYAAIKSGSNSSDRDLEGITLAGKEITLPAASVRELATGLRGDVLLPGSASYETSRQLLNPSFNKHPALVVKASGAADVSMAVQYAADRSLLLAVKCGGHSASGKSTCNSGMQIDLSDHRGVYIDPVQKTALVAGGSLLAELDHEAMAHGLITTAGTVSHTGVGGLTLGGGFGRLARKFGLTIDNLLAVEVVTADGKIRQASEEQNTDLFWAVRGGGGNFGVVTAFKFQLHEMQPDVVAGSYVFPFNQATQVLEFFGEYSAQAPDELHVGAGISAFPGRDPMVSINVVYAGDPAEAQRVIAPIEKAGSLVKSSVKQWDYLALQKSGDQDDPRANGSYMKSGFVPEVTPTLARAMIDNFKPDPTRATWVATQQSGGAINRVAPDATAFAHRDVGHNILSFVGWPYGSDASKHIAYIKQYWNAVEPFTAGFYSNDVFTEDQNMINSNYGSNYLKLAALKGRFDPENLFRLNTNIEPA
;
A
#
# COMPACT_ATOMS: atom_id res chain seq x y z
N MET A 1 38.42 20.79 -46.80
CA MET A 1 38.31 22.24 -47.09
C MET A 1 36.89 22.68 -46.86
N LEU A 2 36.63 23.78 -46.20
CA LEU A 2 35.37 24.39 -45.71
C LEU A 2 35.04 24.07 -44.26
N ARG A 3 35.91 24.54 -43.40
CA ARG A 3 35.62 24.99 -42.03
C ARG A 3 36.51 26.21 -41.82
N ARG A 4 35.93 27.40 -41.91
CA ARG A 4 36.44 28.72 -41.48
C ARG A 4 35.76 29.78 -42.32
N GLN A 5 34.68 30.34 -41.79
CA GLN A 5 34.24 31.73 -42.04
C GLN A 5 32.78 31.86 -41.52
N LEU A 6 32.67 32.29 -40.26
CA LEU A 6 31.48 32.97 -39.74
C LEU A 6 31.78 33.35 -38.26
N LEU A 7 32.83 34.21 -38.13
CA LEU A 7 33.06 34.99 -36.92
C LEU A 7 33.53 36.35 -37.42
N ALA A 8 32.60 37.24 -37.63
CA ALA A 8 32.83 38.69 -37.57
C ALA A 8 31.53 39.43 -37.90
N ARG A 9 31.17 40.35 -37.01
CA ARG A 9 30.21 41.43 -37.11
C ARG A 9 28.85 41.22 -36.46
N GLY A 10 28.71 41.89 -35.31
CA GLY A 10 27.45 42.14 -34.63
C GLY A 10 27.66 42.69 -33.21
N ALA A 11 28.47 43.72 -33.04
CA ALA A 11 28.42 44.53 -31.84
C ALA A 11 27.15 45.38 -31.95
N LEU A 12 26.13 45.09 -31.15
CA LEU A 12 24.94 45.90 -30.96
C LEU A 12 24.82 46.24 -29.48
N ALA A 13 24.61 47.51 -29.26
CA ALA A 13 24.55 48.27 -28.04
C ALA A 13 23.77 47.61 -26.89
N LEU A 14 24.43 47.51 -25.73
CA LEU A 14 23.81 47.31 -24.43
C LEU A 14 23.10 48.60 -23.98
N GLY A 15 21.84 48.70 -24.18
CA GLY A 15 20.99 49.62 -23.45
C GLY A 15 20.68 49.05 -22.05
N PRO A 16 20.39 49.86 -21.03
CA PRO A 16 20.08 49.37 -19.70
C PRO A 16 18.79 48.55 -19.69
N LEU A 17 18.91 47.24 -19.53
CA LEU A 17 17.77 46.39 -19.19
C LEU A 17 17.31 46.79 -17.79
N SER A 18 16.24 47.59 -17.72
CA SER A 18 15.45 47.72 -16.52
C SER A 18 14.95 46.34 -16.14
N LEU A 19 15.41 45.85 -14.98
CA LEU A 19 14.87 44.64 -14.32
C LEU A 19 13.38 44.84 -14.09
N ILE A 20 12.56 44.35 -15.02
CA ILE A 20 11.15 44.10 -14.76
C ILE A 20 11.13 42.83 -13.92
N ASN A 21 11.19 42.99 -12.60
CA ASN A 21 10.81 41.98 -11.64
C ASN A 21 9.29 41.78 -11.73
N THR A 22 8.82 41.11 -12.76
CA THR A 22 7.49 40.53 -12.76
C THR A 22 7.64 39.12 -12.15
N PRO A 23 6.93 38.81 -11.07
CA PRO A 23 6.97 37.48 -10.52
C PRO A 23 6.20 36.52 -11.46
N LEU A 24 6.92 35.96 -12.43
CA LEU A 24 6.38 34.94 -13.33
C LEU A 24 5.85 33.72 -12.49
N TYR A 25 6.32 33.58 -11.26
CA TYR A 25 5.86 32.57 -10.30
C TYR A 25 4.46 32.88 -9.72
N ALA A 26 4.03 34.13 -9.64
CA ALA A 26 2.71 34.51 -9.15
C ALA A 26 1.62 34.31 -10.21
N ALA A 27 1.97 34.34 -11.49
CA ALA A 27 0.99 34.20 -12.59
C ALA A 27 0.57 32.73 -12.81
N ILE A 28 1.34 31.74 -12.36
CA ILE A 28 1.00 30.32 -12.48
C ILE A 28 0.02 29.88 -11.36
N LYS A 29 -0.06 30.60 -10.24
CA LYS A 29 -0.96 30.31 -9.12
C LYS A 29 -2.35 30.99 -9.19
N SER A 30 -2.70 31.65 -10.29
CA SER A 30 -4.02 32.32 -10.42
C SER A 30 -5.24 31.39 -10.51
N GLY A 31 -5.03 30.06 -10.30
CA GLY A 31 -6.07 29.05 -10.19
C GLY A 31 -6.21 28.42 -8.79
N SER A 32 -5.45 28.85 -7.76
CA SER A 32 -5.64 28.34 -6.40
C SER A 32 -6.98 28.85 -5.87
N ASN A 33 -7.92 27.91 -5.62
CA ASN A 33 -9.17 28.19 -4.93
C ASN A 33 -8.87 28.65 -3.47
N SER A 34 -8.44 29.88 -3.29
CA SER A 34 -8.31 30.46 -1.96
C SER A 34 -9.71 30.62 -1.37
N SER A 35 -9.94 30.07 -0.18
CA SER A 35 -11.20 30.27 0.50
C SER A 35 -11.38 31.74 0.85
N ASP A 36 -12.47 32.34 0.40
CA ASP A 36 -12.92 33.65 0.86
C ASP A 36 -13.79 33.53 2.14
N ARG A 37 -14.06 32.30 2.57
CA ARG A 37 -14.88 31.98 3.74
C ARG A 37 -14.11 31.05 4.67
N ASP A 38 -14.38 31.19 5.97
CA ASP A 38 -13.91 30.23 6.97
C ASP A 38 -14.45 28.84 6.65
N LEU A 39 -13.68 27.79 7.01
CA LEU A 39 -14.07 26.41 6.82
C LEU A 39 -14.39 25.78 8.19
N GLU A 40 -15.37 24.88 8.18
CA GLU A 40 -15.62 24.01 9.34
C GLU A 40 -14.66 22.83 9.33
N GLY A 41 -13.97 22.63 10.43
CA GLY A 41 -13.03 21.53 10.64
C GLY A 41 -13.37 20.69 11.86
N ILE A 42 -12.72 19.52 12.00
CA ILE A 42 -12.84 18.64 13.16
C ILE A 42 -11.47 18.34 13.77
N THR A 43 -11.37 18.42 15.10
CA THR A 43 -10.14 18.09 15.82
C THR A 43 -9.96 16.59 16.01
N LEU A 44 -8.77 16.18 16.49
CA LEU A 44 -8.47 14.81 16.93
C LEU A 44 -9.45 14.31 18.01
N ALA A 45 -9.96 15.20 18.83
CA ALA A 45 -10.96 14.89 19.88
C ALA A 45 -12.41 14.85 19.36
N GLY A 46 -12.63 15.05 18.05
CA GLY A 46 -13.98 15.10 17.47
C GLY A 46 -14.72 16.42 17.72
N LYS A 47 -14.04 17.47 18.16
CA LYS A 47 -14.64 18.79 18.40
C LYS A 47 -14.61 19.61 17.09
N GLU A 48 -15.74 20.25 16.76
CA GLU A 48 -15.82 21.20 15.66
C GLU A 48 -14.96 22.44 15.95
N ILE A 49 -14.26 22.90 14.92
CA ILE A 49 -13.45 24.13 14.93
C ILE A 49 -13.64 24.89 13.63
N THR A 50 -13.45 26.22 13.71
CA THR A 50 -13.39 27.06 12.53
C THR A 50 -11.94 27.22 12.07
N LEU A 51 -11.68 26.99 10.79
CA LEU A 51 -10.41 27.27 10.13
C LEU A 51 -10.53 28.62 9.42
N PRO A 52 -9.91 29.69 9.93
CA PRO A 52 -10.04 31.02 9.34
C PRO A 52 -9.53 31.03 7.89
N ALA A 53 -10.29 31.67 6.99
CA ALA A 53 -9.92 31.80 5.58
C ALA A 53 -8.51 32.38 5.38
N ALA A 54 -8.11 33.31 6.25
CA ALA A 54 -6.76 33.88 6.22
C ALA A 54 -5.68 32.83 6.46
N SER A 55 -5.87 31.91 7.43
CA SER A 55 -4.91 30.85 7.73
C SER A 55 -4.82 29.79 6.61
N VAL A 56 -5.95 29.51 5.96
CA VAL A 56 -5.97 28.59 4.79
C VAL A 56 -5.25 29.21 3.60
N ARG A 57 -5.42 30.52 3.37
CA ARG A 57 -4.67 31.27 2.33
C ARG A 57 -3.18 31.33 2.63
N GLU A 58 -2.80 31.54 3.89
CA GLU A 58 -1.39 31.53 4.31
C GLU A 58 -0.75 30.17 4.02
N LEU A 59 -1.39 29.06 4.41
CA LEU A 59 -0.96 27.72 4.06
C LEU A 59 -0.80 27.56 2.54
N ALA A 60 -1.84 27.89 1.77
CA ALA A 60 -1.83 27.76 0.31
C ALA A 60 -0.71 28.59 -0.37
N THR A 61 -0.39 29.76 0.18
CA THR A 61 0.68 30.61 -0.35
C THR A 61 2.08 30.03 -0.06
N GLY A 62 2.24 29.36 1.06
CA GLY A 62 3.51 28.77 1.46
C GLY A 62 3.86 27.49 0.72
N LEU A 63 2.88 26.75 0.19
CA LEU A 63 3.10 25.49 -0.51
C LEU A 63 3.57 25.72 -1.95
N ARG A 64 4.38 24.79 -2.45
CA ARG A 64 4.63 24.62 -3.88
C ARG A 64 3.46 23.89 -4.56
N GLY A 65 2.87 22.93 -3.87
CA GLY A 65 1.65 22.24 -4.27
C GLY A 65 0.39 23.08 -4.06
N ASP A 66 -0.76 22.41 -3.99
CA ASP A 66 -2.07 23.07 -3.96
C ASP A 66 -2.86 22.76 -2.68
N VAL A 67 -3.71 23.69 -2.26
CA VAL A 67 -4.82 23.44 -1.33
C VAL A 67 -6.11 23.33 -2.13
N LEU A 68 -6.78 22.19 -2.03
CA LEU A 68 -8.05 21.91 -2.68
C LEU A 68 -9.18 21.98 -1.65
N LEU A 69 -10.22 22.72 -1.97
CA LEU A 69 -11.40 22.90 -1.14
C LEU A 69 -12.63 22.23 -1.80
N PRO A 70 -13.66 21.88 -1.03
CA PRO A 70 -14.93 21.43 -1.59
C PRO A 70 -15.41 22.38 -2.69
N GLY A 71 -15.71 21.82 -3.89
CA GLY A 71 -16.08 22.57 -5.08
C GLY A 71 -14.95 22.93 -6.03
N SER A 72 -13.68 22.72 -5.67
CA SER A 72 -12.57 22.85 -6.62
C SER A 72 -12.49 21.63 -7.56
N ALA A 73 -12.01 21.86 -8.79
CA ALA A 73 -12.04 20.86 -9.87
C ALA A 73 -11.40 19.50 -9.51
N SER A 74 -10.28 19.53 -8.78
CA SER A 74 -9.54 18.32 -8.42
C SER A 74 -9.86 17.77 -7.03
N TYR A 75 -10.73 18.43 -6.26
CA TYR A 75 -11.06 18.01 -4.90
C TYR A 75 -11.69 16.61 -4.88
N GLU A 76 -12.67 16.35 -5.75
CA GLU A 76 -13.38 15.07 -5.79
C GLU A 76 -12.44 13.90 -6.11
N THR A 77 -11.54 14.04 -7.07
CA THR A 77 -10.56 13.00 -7.41
C THR A 77 -9.51 12.82 -6.33
N SER A 78 -9.06 13.89 -5.69
CA SER A 78 -8.03 13.83 -4.65
C SER A 78 -8.53 13.16 -3.36
N ARG A 79 -9.78 13.39 -2.95
CA ARG A 79 -10.33 12.77 -1.73
C ARG A 79 -10.74 11.32 -1.88
N GLN A 80 -10.95 10.84 -3.11
CA GLN A 80 -11.46 9.51 -3.38
C GLN A 80 -10.43 8.40 -3.09
N LEU A 81 -10.93 7.28 -2.57
CA LEU A 81 -10.20 6.03 -2.42
C LEU A 81 -10.67 4.99 -3.43
N LEU A 82 -9.88 3.93 -3.59
CA LEU A 82 -10.21 2.80 -4.46
C LEU A 82 -11.55 2.18 -4.07
N ASN A 83 -11.76 1.91 -2.78
CA ASN A 83 -13.04 1.42 -2.27
C ASN A 83 -14.05 2.58 -2.14
N PRO A 84 -15.08 2.67 -3.00
CA PRO A 84 -16.03 3.76 -3.00
C PRO A 84 -16.97 3.79 -1.78
N SER A 85 -17.01 2.71 -0.99
CA SER A 85 -17.76 2.68 0.27
C SER A 85 -17.26 3.73 1.29
N PHE A 86 -16.03 4.22 1.13
CA PHE A 86 -15.44 5.28 1.95
C PHE A 86 -15.56 6.64 1.27
N ASN A 87 -16.79 7.17 1.18
CA ASN A 87 -17.07 8.47 0.59
C ASN A 87 -17.01 9.58 1.65
N LYS A 88 -15.79 9.92 2.10
CA LYS A 88 -15.55 10.95 3.12
C LYS A 88 -15.18 12.29 2.47
N HIS A 89 -15.43 13.39 3.21
CA HIS A 89 -15.26 14.75 2.72
C HIS A 89 -14.34 15.56 3.67
N PRO A 90 -13.04 15.65 3.40
CA PRO A 90 -12.13 16.51 4.15
C PRO A 90 -12.53 17.98 4.05
N ALA A 91 -12.28 18.78 5.09
CA ALA A 91 -12.45 20.23 5.02
C ALA A 91 -11.52 20.86 3.97
N LEU A 92 -10.30 20.30 3.84
CA LEU A 92 -9.34 20.66 2.80
C LEU A 92 -8.44 19.48 2.46
N VAL A 93 -7.92 19.48 1.24
CA VAL A 93 -6.89 18.53 0.78
C VAL A 93 -5.64 19.33 0.42
N VAL A 94 -4.49 18.95 0.99
CA VAL A 94 -3.18 19.47 0.60
C VAL A 94 -2.55 18.50 -0.39
N LYS A 95 -2.46 18.88 -1.66
CA LYS A 95 -1.68 18.15 -2.67
C LYS A 95 -0.23 18.56 -2.57
N ALA A 96 0.55 17.76 -1.86
CA ALA A 96 1.94 18.05 -1.59
C ALA A 96 2.84 17.68 -2.78
N SER A 97 3.75 18.59 -3.14
CA SER A 97 4.76 18.37 -4.19
C SER A 97 6.12 17.92 -3.65
N GLY A 98 6.28 17.84 -2.32
CA GLY A 98 7.53 17.42 -1.69
C GLY A 98 7.48 17.53 -0.16
N ALA A 99 8.59 17.17 0.48
CA ALA A 99 8.71 17.11 1.95
C ALA A 99 8.43 18.46 2.64
N ALA A 100 8.80 19.59 2.01
CA ALA A 100 8.54 20.92 2.57
C ALA A 100 7.04 21.22 2.66
N ASP A 101 6.26 20.87 1.64
CA ASP A 101 4.79 21.03 1.66
C ASP A 101 4.17 20.13 2.74
N VAL A 102 4.65 18.89 2.85
CA VAL A 102 4.20 17.95 3.88
C VAL A 102 4.51 18.50 5.27
N SER A 103 5.72 19.06 5.47
CA SER A 103 6.12 19.68 6.75
C SER A 103 5.15 20.82 7.15
N MET A 104 4.83 21.73 6.22
CA MET A 104 3.90 22.82 6.47
C MET A 104 2.48 22.32 6.76
N ALA A 105 2.02 21.31 6.02
CA ALA A 105 0.70 20.71 6.22
C ALA A 105 0.59 20.01 7.58
N VAL A 106 1.62 19.27 7.99
CA VAL A 106 1.69 18.61 9.31
C VAL A 106 1.69 19.64 10.42
N GLN A 107 2.50 20.70 10.33
CA GLN A 107 2.52 21.80 11.33
C GLN A 107 1.14 22.48 11.41
N TYR A 108 0.52 22.81 10.25
CA TYR A 108 -0.80 23.41 10.23
C TYR A 108 -1.86 22.56 10.96
N ALA A 109 -1.81 21.23 10.75
CA ALA A 109 -2.71 20.30 11.42
C ALA A 109 -2.40 20.17 12.92
N ALA A 110 -1.13 20.06 13.31
CA ALA A 110 -0.68 19.93 14.69
C ALA A 110 -1.08 21.15 15.53
N ASP A 111 -0.80 22.37 15.05
CA ASP A 111 -1.13 23.64 15.73
C ASP A 111 -2.63 23.79 16.04
N ARG A 112 -3.48 23.07 15.28
CA ARG A 112 -4.96 23.13 15.41
C ARG A 112 -5.55 21.84 15.98
N SER A 113 -4.70 20.87 16.33
CA SER A 113 -5.13 19.50 16.66
C SER A 113 -6.12 18.94 15.62
N LEU A 114 -5.96 19.28 14.36
CA LEU A 114 -6.89 18.95 13.28
C LEU A 114 -6.78 17.47 12.92
N LEU A 115 -7.91 16.80 12.70
CA LEU A 115 -7.92 15.41 12.24
C LEU A 115 -7.19 15.30 10.90
N LEU A 116 -6.17 14.42 10.84
CA LEU A 116 -5.27 14.31 9.69
C LEU A 116 -5.32 12.92 9.06
N ALA A 117 -5.51 12.88 7.75
CA ALA A 117 -5.37 11.68 6.92
C ALA A 117 -4.23 11.86 5.92
N VAL A 118 -3.56 10.76 5.55
CA VAL A 118 -2.49 10.76 4.54
C VAL A 118 -2.83 9.75 3.44
N LYS A 119 -2.78 10.21 2.19
CA LYS A 119 -3.06 9.41 1.00
C LYS A 119 -1.86 9.36 0.08
N CYS A 120 -1.49 8.14 -0.34
CA CYS A 120 -0.58 7.85 -1.45
C CYS A 120 -1.40 7.32 -2.64
N GLY A 121 -1.39 6.03 -2.96
CA GLY A 121 -2.18 5.43 -4.05
C GLY A 121 -3.67 5.23 -3.77
N GLY A 122 -4.16 5.54 -2.57
CA GLY A 122 -5.59 5.45 -2.24
C GLY A 122 -6.14 4.04 -2.03
N HIS A 123 -5.30 3.04 -1.80
CA HIS A 123 -5.65 1.63 -1.59
C HIS A 123 -6.07 1.27 -0.16
N SER A 124 -6.23 2.24 0.74
CA SER A 124 -6.61 1.95 2.14
C SER A 124 -7.89 1.13 2.22
N ALA A 125 -7.77 -0.14 2.61
CA ALA A 125 -8.90 -1.05 2.79
C ALA A 125 -9.88 -0.56 3.86
N SER A 126 -9.38 0.13 4.89
CA SER A 126 -10.15 0.68 6.01
C SER A 126 -10.64 2.11 5.81
N GLY A 127 -10.34 2.75 4.68
CA GLY A 127 -10.74 4.14 4.43
C GLY A 127 -10.04 5.17 5.31
N LYS A 128 -8.88 4.84 5.89
CA LYS A 128 -8.13 5.71 6.81
C LYS A 128 -7.25 6.74 6.08
N SER A 129 -7.07 6.60 4.76
CA SER A 129 -6.32 7.58 3.95
C SER A 129 -7.15 8.82 3.57
N THR A 130 -8.37 8.96 4.09
CA THR A 130 -9.22 10.15 3.97
C THR A 130 -10.07 10.29 5.23
N CYS A 131 -10.63 11.47 5.48
CA CYS A 131 -11.42 11.78 6.67
C CYS A 131 -12.61 12.69 6.35
N ASN A 132 -13.55 12.83 7.28
CA ASN A 132 -14.58 13.85 7.22
C ASN A 132 -14.13 15.07 7.99
N SER A 133 -14.34 16.26 7.43
CA SER A 133 -14.10 17.56 8.06
C SER A 133 -12.70 17.80 8.63
N GLY A 134 -11.75 16.86 8.41
CA GLY A 134 -10.33 17.03 8.76
C GLY A 134 -9.52 17.53 7.56
N MET A 135 -8.21 17.36 7.63
CA MET A 135 -7.28 17.61 6.53
C MET A 135 -6.79 16.30 5.93
N GLN A 136 -6.70 16.24 4.60
CA GLN A 136 -6.03 15.16 3.90
C GLN A 136 -4.75 15.67 3.25
N ILE A 137 -3.61 15.05 3.52
CA ILE A 137 -2.38 15.22 2.73
C ILE A 137 -2.42 14.18 1.61
N ASP A 138 -2.44 14.65 0.37
CA ASP A 138 -2.41 13.82 -0.83
C ASP A 138 -1.03 13.90 -1.49
N LEU A 139 -0.32 12.77 -1.50
CA LEU A 139 1.02 12.65 -2.07
C LEU A 139 1.01 12.30 -3.56
N SER A 140 -0.16 12.21 -4.21
CA SER A 140 -0.26 11.71 -5.59
C SER A 140 0.50 12.52 -6.63
N ASP A 141 0.88 13.77 -6.33
CA ASP A 141 1.73 14.61 -7.18
C ASP A 141 3.22 14.55 -6.78
N HIS A 142 3.53 13.96 -5.64
CA HIS A 142 4.91 13.74 -5.19
C HIS A 142 5.40 12.35 -5.63
N ARG A 143 5.64 12.19 -6.94
CA ARG A 143 6.01 10.93 -7.61
C ARG A 143 7.36 11.04 -8.29
N GLY A 144 8.05 9.93 -8.37
CA GLY A 144 9.32 9.80 -9.07
C GLY A 144 10.11 8.62 -8.54
N VAL A 145 10.79 7.94 -9.47
CA VAL A 145 11.67 6.81 -9.18
C VAL A 145 13.01 7.08 -9.86
N TYR A 146 14.07 6.95 -9.11
CA TYR A 146 15.43 7.04 -9.63
C TYR A 146 16.19 5.76 -9.28
N ILE A 147 16.75 5.10 -10.30
CA ILE A 147 17.51 3.87 -10.16
C ILE A 147 19.02 4.16 -10.24
N ASP A 148 19.77 3.66 -9.27
CA ASP A 148 21.22 3.53 -9.35
C ASP A 148 21.55 2.07 -9.68
N PRO A 149 21.84 1.73 -10.94
CA PRO A 149 22.09 0.35 -11.33
C PRO A 149 23.44 -0.18 -10.84
N VAL A 150 24.38 0.71 -10.50
CA VAL A 150 25.70 0.31 -9.98
C VAL A 150 25.58 -0.12 -8.53
N GLN A 151 24.89 0.66 -7.71
CA GLN A 151 24.63 0.32 -6.31
C GLN A 151 23.42 -0.63 -6.16
N LYS A 152 22.67 -0.88 -7.22
CA LYS A 152 21.41 -1.63 -7.23
C LYS A 152 20.44 -1.07 -6.19
N THR A 153 20.19 0.23 -6.24
CA THR A 153 19.26 0.90 -5.33
C THR A 153 18.24 1.73 -6.10
N ALA A 154 17.07 1.93 -5.49
CA ALA A 154 16.03 2.82 -5.98
C ALA A 154 15.75 3.90 -4.94
N LEU A 155 15.72 5.18 -5.36
CA LEU A 155 15.13 6.27 -4.59
C LEU A 155 13.74 6.55 -5.13
N VAL A 156 12.72 6.42 -4.28
CA VAL A 156 11.30 6.44 -4.66
C VAL A 156 10.57 7.49 -3.84
N ALA A 157 9.89 8.41 -4.51
CA ALA A 157 9.09 9.44 -3.84
C ALA A 157 7.84 8.85 -3.18
N GLY A 158 7.39 9.42 -2.07
CA GLY A 158 6.35 8.87 -1.19
C GLY A 158 4.97 8.67 -1.82
N GLY A 159 4.66 9.36 -2.90
CA GLY A 159 3.41 9.23 -3.65
C GLY A 159 3.48 8.31 -4.87
N SER A 160 4.65 7.70 -5.15
CA SER A 160 4.83 6.81 -6.30
C SER A 160 3.99 5.55 -6.21
N LEU A 161 3.65 4.96 -7.37
CA LEU A 161 2.93 3.71 -7.49
C LEU A 161 3.90 2.55 -7.74
N LEU A 162 3.48 1.33 -7.44
CA LEU A 162 4.29 0.13 -7.66
C LEU A 162 4.68 -0.05 -9.13
N ALA A 163 3.75 0.27 -10.05
CA ALA A 163 4.02 0.21 -11.49
C ALA A 163 5.23 1.07 -11.91
N GLU A 164 5.44 2.21 -11.25
CA GLU A 164 6.56 3.09 -11.57
C GLU A 164 7.87 2.50 -11.08
N LEU A 165 7.88 1.97 -9.84
CA LEU A 165 9.04 1.30 -9.28
C LEU A 165 9.44 0.07 -10.10
N ASP A 166 8.47 -0.81 -10.40
CA ASP A 166 8.70 -2.03 -11.17
C ASP A 166 9.21 -1.70 -12.59
N HIS A 167 8.60 -0.70 -13.25
CA HIS A 167 8.95 -0.31 -14.61
C HIS A 167 10.39 0.24 -14.69
N GLU A 168 10.73 1.19 -13.82
CA GLU A 168 12.06 1.80 -13.82
C GLU A 168 13.15 0.80 -13.40
N ALA A 169 12.88 -0.05 -12.41
CA ALA A 169 13.84 -1.06 -11.97
C ALA A 169 14.10 -2.12 -13.05
N MET A 170 13.03 -2.65 -13.68
CA MET A 170 13.15 -3.68 -14.72
C MET A 170 13.85 -3.18 -16.00
N ALA A 171 13.83 -1.88 -16.30
CA ALA A 171 14.64 -1.30 -17.37
C ALA A 171 16.15 -1.53 -17.20
N HIS A 172 16.58 -1.84 -15.98
CA HIS A 172 17.97 -2.17 -15.64
C HIS A 172 18.17 -3.66 -15.29
N GLY A 173 17.16 -4.52 -15.49
CA GLY A 173 17.21 -5.93 -15.08
C GLY A 173 17.20 -6.10 -13.55
N LEU A 174 16.66 -5.11 -12.83
CA LEU A 174 16.59 -5.05 -11.38
C LEU A 174 15.16 -5.05 -10.90
N ILE A 175 14.91 -5.51 -9.66
CA ILE A 175 13.60 -5.53 -9.02
C ILE A 175 13.74 -5.48 -7.51
N THR A 176 12.67 -5.13 -6.80
CA THR A 176 12.50 -5.40 -5.36
C THR A 176 11.13 -6.00 -5.11
N THR A 177 10.88 -6.48 -3.91
CA THR A 177 9.52 -6.92 -3.55
C THR A 177 8.58 -5.72 -3.58
N ALA A 178 7.52 -5.83 -4.39
CA ALA A 178 6.39 -4.91 -4.44
C ALA A 178 5.09 -5.71 -4.27
N GLY A 179 3.94 -5.03 -4.22
CA GLY A 179 2.64 -5.70 -4.10
C GLY A 179 2.22 -6.47 -5.35
N THR A 180 0.94 -6.79 -5.44
CA THR A 180 0.38 -7.61 -6.54
C THR A 180 -0.56 -6.84 -7.48
N VAL A 181 -0.78 -5.55 -7.22
CA VAL A 181 -1.64 -4.65 -8.02
C VAL A 181 -0.84 -3.39 -8.34
N SER A 182 -0.65 -3.10 -9.63
CA SER A 182 0.35 -2.14 -10.11
C SER A 182 0.08 -0.69 -9.69
N HIS A 183 -1.18 -0.29 -9.55
CA HIS A 183 -1.57 1.06 -9.12
C HIS A 183 -1.64 1.25 -7.59
N THR A 184 -1.15 0.28 -6.79
CA THR A 184 -0.99 0.45 -5.34
C THR A 184 0.11 1.47 -5.04
N GLY A 185 -0.11 2.31 -4.03
CA GLY A 185 0.90 3.27 -3.58
C GLY A 185 2.04 2.61 -2.83
N VAL A 186 3.28 2.95 -3.18
CA VAL A 186 4.50 2.45 -2.52
C VAL A 186 4.47 2.73 -1.02
N GLY A 187 4.04 3.95 -0.61
CA GLY A 187 4.10 4.38 0.78
C GLY A 187 3.29 3.51 1.72
N GLY A 188 1.98 3.39 1.47
CA GLY A 188 1.09 2.61 2.35
C GLY A 188 1.45 1.13 2.39
N LEU A 189 1.77 0.56 1.23
CA LEU A 189 2.17 -0.85 1.13
C LEU A 189 3.43 -1.11 1.97
N THR A 190 4.49 -0.33 1.76
CA THR A 190 5.79 -0.52 2.44
C THR A 190 5.63 -0.40 3.95
N LEU A 191 5.01 0.67 4.45
CA LEU A 191 4.95 0.95 5.87
C LEU A 191 4.23 -0.14 6.70
N GLY A 192 3.31 -0.90 6.09
CA GLY A 192 2.65 -2.04 6.73
C GLY A 192 3.38 -3.38 6.60
N GLY A 193 4.47 -3.43 5.84
CA GLY A 193 5.24 -4.66 5.60
C GLY A 193 5.53 -4.89 4.11
N GLY A 194 4.51 -5.00 3.29
CA GLY A 194 4.63 -5.14 1.84
C GLY A 194 4.81 -6.58 1.37
N PHE A 195 3.73 -7.36 1.40
CA PHE A 195 3.67 -8.66 0.74
C PHE A 195 3.59 -8.50 -0.78
N GLY A 196 4.23 -9.42 -1.50
CA GLY A 196 4.20 -9.48 -2.95
C GLY A 196 4.63 -10.81 -3.51
N ARG A 197 4.58 -10.96 -4.84
CA ARG A 197 4.91 -12.21 -5.54
C ARG A 197 6.34 -12.68 -5.34
N LEU A 198 7.26 -11.75 -5.03
CA LEU A 198 8.69 -12.03 -4.83
C LEU A 198 9.10 -12.09 -3.35
N ALA A 199 8.14 -11.96 -2.42
CA ALA A 199 8.46 -11.82 -1.00
C ALA A 199 9.15 -13.04 -0.40
N ARG A 200 8.86 -14.25 -0.86
CA ARG A 200 9.56 -15.47 -0.42
C ARG A 200 11.03 -15.46 -0.84
N LYS A 201 11.33 -14.91 -2.03
CA LYS A 201 12.68 -14.85 -2.59
C LYS A 201 13.51 -13.72 -2.00
N PHE A 202 12.93 -12.52 -1.84
CA PHE A 202 13.66 -11.31 -1.49
C PHE A 202 13.24 -10.67 -0.16
N GLY A 203 12.34 -11.29 0.62
CA GLY A 203 11.76 -10.68 1.82
C GLY A 203 10.57 -9.77 1.50
N LEU A 204 9.95 -9.23 2.55
CA LEU A 204 8.92 -8.18 2.41
C LEU A 204 9.52 -6.91 1.81
N THR A 205 8.67 -5.98 1.37
CA THR A 205 9.14 -4.67 0.87
C THR A 205 9.99 -3.93 1.92
N ILE A 206 9.61 -4.00 3.21
CA ILE A 206 10.37 -3.40 4.31
C ILE A 206 11.75 -4.03 4.54
N ASP A 207 11.95 -5.29 4.15
CA ASP A 207 13.23 -5.99 4.32
C ASP A 207 14.26 -5.52 3.30
N ASN A 208 13.80 -4.89 2.23
CA ASN A 208 14.60 -4.26 1.19
C ASN A 208 14.76 -2.74 1.39
N LEU A 209 14.21 -2.18 2.47
CA LEU A 209 14.30 -0.76 2.75
C LEU A 209 15.65 -0.42 3.39
N LEU A 210 16.37 0.53 2.80
CA LEU A 210 17.67 1.01 3.26
C LEU A 210 17.58 2.32 4.06
N ALA A 211 16.67 3.20 3.66
CA ALA A 211 16.46 4.48 4.32
C ALA A 211 15.10 5.07 3.96
N VAL A 212 14.63 6.00 4.79
CA VAL A 212 13.45 6.83 4.51
C VAL A 212 13.70 8.29 4.85
N GLU A 213 13.00 9.18 4.14
CA GLU A 213 12.75 10.55 4.57
C GLU A 213 11.34 10.63 5.14
N VAL A 214 11.19 11.13 6.36
CA VAL A 214 9.90 11.18 7.06
C VAL A 214 9.66 12.52 7.73
N VAL A 215 8.46 13.06 7.59
CA VAL A 215 8.00 14.24 8.33
C VAL A 215 7.24 13.77 9.56
N THR A 216 7.81 14.01 10.75
CA THR A 216 7.24 13.65 12.05
C THR A 216 6.21 14.66 12.53
N ALA A 217 5.48 14.38 13.62
CA ALA A 217 4.37 15.22 14.09
C ALA A 217 4.77 16.66 14.50
N ASP A 218 6.05 16.87 14.81
CA ASP A 218 6.63 18.22 15.05
C ASP A 218 6.96 18.97 13.74
N GLY A 219 6.53 18.46 12.58
CA GLY A 219 6.78 19.03 11.26
C GLY A 219 8.21 18.92 10.76
N LYS A 220 9.12 18.28 11.51
CA LYS A 220 10.52 18.17 11.09
C LYS A 220 10.73 17.07 10.08
N ILE A 221 11.49 17.38 9.04
CA ILE A 221 11.95 16.41 8.03
C ILE A 221 13.17 15.67 8.62
N ARG A 222 13.07 14.34 8.68
CA ARG A 222 14.10 13.47 9.24
C ARG A 222 14.51 12.41 8.25
N GLN A 223 15.79 12.13 8.18
CA GLN A 223 16.31 10.91 7.53
C GLN A 223 16.38 9.81 8.59
N ALA A 224 15.97 8.59 8.22
CA ALA A 224 16.07 7.42 9.08
C ALA A 224 16.63 6.22 8.29
N SER A 225 17.62 5.54 8.87
CA SER A 225 18.32 4.39 8.31
C SER A 225 18.91 3.54 9.44
N GLU A 226 19.68 2.52 9.12
CA GLU A 226 20.45 1.74 10.11
C GLU A 226 21.52 2.58 10.85
N GLU A 227 21.95 3.73 10.29
CA GLU A 227 22.97 4.60 10.89
C GLU A 227 22.39 5.86 11.54
N GLN A 228 21.17 6.26 11.17
CA GLN A 228 20.57 7.53 11.61
C GLN A 228 19.11 7.37 11.99
N ASN A 229 18.70 7.89 13.15
CA ASN A 229 17.35 7.75 13.68
C ASN A 229 16.86 6.28 13.64
N THR A 230 17.70 5.37 14.10
CA THR A 230 17.55 3.90 13.98
C THR A 230 16.24 3.42 14.58
N ASP A 231 15.78 4.01 15.69
CA ASP A 231 14.50 3.71 16.32
C ASP A 231 13.31 4.06 15.41
N LEU A 232 13.38 5.23 14.75
CA LEU A 232 12.35 5.66 13.80
C LEU A 232 12.36 4.76 12.56
N PHE A 233 13.55 4.38 12.07
CA PHE A 233 13.70 3.45 10.97
C PHE A 233 13.13 2.07 11.29
N TRP A 234 13.37 1.57 12.49
CA TRP A 234 12.76 0.33 12.99
C TRP A 234 11.23 0.44 13.02
N ALA A 235 10.70 1.55 13.55
CA ALA A 235 9.25 1.75 13.73
C ALA A 235 8.48 1.83 12.41
N VAL A 236 9.02 2.49 11.37
CA VAL A 236 8.35 2.62 10.06
C VAL A 236 8.42 1.34 9.23
N ARG A 237 9.25 0.38 9.62
CA ARG A 237 9.31 -0.95 8.98
C ARG A 237 8.27 -1.90 9.57
N GLY A 238 6.97 -1.64 9.33
CA GLY A 238 5.84 -2.47 9.78
C GLY A 238 4.88 -1.78 10.76
N GLY A 239 5.28 -0.68 11.40
CA GLY A 239 4.40 0.10 12.27
C GLY A 239 3.42 1.02 11.54
N GLY A 240 3.39 0.97 10.20
CA GLY A 240 2.48 1.80 9.41
C GLY A 240 2.82 3.29 9.42
N GLY A 241 1.86 4.13 9.06
CA GLY A 241 1.98 5.59 9.04
C GLY A 241 1.87 6.25 10.41
N ASN A 242 2.07 5.53 11.51
CA ASN A 242 1.88 6.03 12.88
C ASN A 242 2.92 7.08 13.34
N PHE A 243 4.07 7.16 12.67
CA PHE A 243 5.23 7.95 13.12
C PHE A 243 5.50 9.18 12.27
N GLY A 244 4.73 9.36 11.19
CA GLY A 244 4.91 10.48 10.28
C GLY A 244 4.48 10.16 8.85
N VAL A 245 4.66 11.16 7.99
CA VAL A 245 4.46 11.06 6.54
C VAL A 245 5.80 10.76 5.88
N VAL A 246 5.96 9.58 5.29
CA VAL A 246 7.18 9.24 4.56
C VAL A 246 7.12 9.84 3.16
N THR A 247 8.10 10.67 2.86
CA THR A 247 8.20 11.43 1.61
C THR A 247 9.18 10.84 0.61
N ALA A 248 10.12 10.00 1.06
CA ALA A 248 10.99 9.24 0.18
C ALA A 248 11.40 7.90 0.81
N PHE A 249 11.60 6.90 -0.04
CA PHE A 249 12.08 5.57 0.29
C PHE A 249 13.32 5.24 -0.52
N LYS A 250 14.35 4.67 0.11
CA LYS A 250 15.50 4.09 -0.58
C LYS A 250 15.47 2.58 -0.42
N PHE A 251 15.36 1.85 -1.54
CA PHE A 251 15.30 0.39 -1.55
C PHE A 251 16.57 -0.24 -2.11
N GLN A 252 16.90 -1.43 -1.59
CA GLN A 252 17.78 -2.38 -2.23
C GLN A 252 17.04 -3.05 -3.38
N LEU A 253 17.71 -3.19 -4.52
CA LEU A 253 17.24 -3.92 -5.69
C LEU A 253 18.05 -5.20 -5.88
N HIS A 254 17.42 -6.18 -6.55
CA HIS A 254 17.97 -7.49 -6.85
C HIS A 254 17.95 -7.75 -8.36
N GLU A 255 18.93 -8.44 -8.88
CA GLU A 255 18.91 -8.89 -10.28
C GLU A 255 17.80 -9.91 -10.51
N MET A 256 17.05 -9.74 -11.57
CA MET A 256 16.01 -10.67 -11.98
C MET A 256 15.81 -10.64 -13.49
N GLN A 257 15.65 -11.83 -14.07
CA GLN A 257 15.20 -11.94 -15.45
C GLN A 257 13.74 -11.47 -15.57
N PRO A 258 13.34 -10.84 -16.68
CA PRO A 258 11.98 -10.33 -16.83
C PRO A 258 10.93 -11.44 -16.90
N ASP A 259 11.33 -12.64 -17.33
CA ASP A 259 10.44 -13.76 -17.53
C ASP A 259 10.21 -14.57 -16.24
N VAL A 260 8.96 -14.85 -15.94
CA VAL A 260 8.52 -15.72 -14.83
C VAL A 260 7.50 -16.74 -15.36
N VAL A 261 7.36 -17.86 -14.67
CA VAL A 261 6.27 -18.81 -14.98
C VAL A 261 5.16 -18.63 -13.97
N ALA A 262 3.97 -18.24 -14.43
CA ALA A 262 2.86 -17.90 -13.53
C ALA A 262 1.51 -18.30 -14.12
N GLY A 263 0.53 -18.45 -13.24
CA GLY A 263 -0.86 -18.75 -13.60
C GLY A 263 -1.60 -19.47 -12.49
N SER A 264 -2.71 -20.10 -12.86
CA SER A 264 -3.62 -20.77 -11.93
C SER A 264 -3.96 -22.17 -12.46
N TYR A 265 -4.02 -23.11 -11.54
CA TYR A 265 -4.67 -24.40 -11.68
C TYR A 265 -6.02 -24.33 -11.03
N VAL A 266 -7.10 -24.59 -11.77
CA VAL A 266 -8.49 -24.45 -11.31
C VAL A 266 -9.13 -25.83 -11.26
N PHE A 267 -9.78 -26.12 -10.13
CA PHE A 267 -10.45 -27.38 -9.84
C PHE A 267 -11.92 -27.12 -9.45
N PRO A 268 -12.82 -28.12 -9.60
CA PRO A 268 -14.19 -27.97 -9.18
C PRO A 268 -14.28 -27.91 -7.65
N PHE A 269 -15.23 -27.14 -7.13
CA PHE A 269 -15.35 -26.87 -5.69
C PHE A 269 -15.61 -28.15 -4.85
N ASN A 270 -16.24 -29.18 -5.39
CA ASN A 270 -16.43 -30.45 -4.70
C ASN A 270 -15.10 -31.20 -4.41
N GLN A 271 -13.98 -30.75 -4.96
CA GLN A 271 -12.63 -31.26 -4.64
C GLN A 271 -11.85 -30.31 -3.73
N ALA A 272 -12.47 -29.27 -3.17
CA ALA A 272 -11.78 -28.23 -2.41
C ALA A 272 -11.00 -28.80 -1.20
N THR A 273 -11.55 -29.81 -0.50
CA THR A 273 -10.86 -30.46 0.62
C THR A 273 -9.55 -31.09 0.16
N GLN A 274 -9.60 -31.96 -0.86
CA GLN A 274 -8.42 -32.60 -1.42
C GLN A 274 -7.36 -31.60 -1.90
N VAL A 275 -7.81 -30.56 -2.61
CA VAL A 275 -6.91 -29.52 -3.19
C VAL A 275 -6.26 -28.68 -2.09
N LEU A 276 -7.00 -28.28 -1.05
CA LEU A 276 -6.44 -27.47 0.03
C LEU A 276 -5.55 -28.29 0.97
N GLU A 277 -5.83 -29.57 1.22
CA GLU A 277 -4.96 -30.47 1.97
C GLU A 277 -3.64 -30.68 1.20
N PHE A 278 -3.69 -30.98 -0.10
CA PHE A 278 -2.50 -31.05 -0.95
C PHE A 278 -1.71 -29.73 -0.90
N PHE A 279 -2.40 -28.59 -1.02
CA PHE A 279 -1.77 -27.27 -0.96
C PHE A 279 -1.02 -27.06 0.37
N GLY A 280 -1.62 -27.42 1.51
CA GLY A 280 -1.00 -27.28 2.82
C GLY A 280 0.35 -28.00 2.89
N GLU A 281 0.42 -29.25 2.44
CA GLU A 281 1.64 -30.06 2.40
C GLU A 281 2.66 -29.52 1.39
N TYR A 282 2.20 -29.17 0.19
CA TYR A 282 3.07 -28.69 -0.88
C TYR A 282 3.69 -27.34 -0.58
N SER A 283 2.90 -26.37 -0.08
CA SER A 283 3.36 -25.01 0.18
C SER A 283 4.43 -24.94 1.27
N ALA A 284 4.39 -25.86 2.25
CA ALA A 284 5.38 -25.94 3.32
C ALA A 284 6.78 -26.32 2.81
N GLN A 285 6.87 -27.01 1.65
CA GLN A 285 8.12 -27.49 1.06
C GLN A 285 8.54 -26.68 -0.18
N ALA A 286 7.78 -25.62 -0.53
CA ALA A 286 8.03 -24.81 -1.71
C ALA A 286 9.39 -24.11 -1.64
N PRO A 287 10.19 -24.10 -2.73
CA PRO A 287 11.44 -23.35 -2.77
C PRO A 287 11.15 -21.82 -2.71
N ASP A 288 12.16 -21.03 -2.38
CA ASP A 288 12.02 -19.57 -2.22
C ASP A 288 11.60 -18.88 -3.50
N GLU A 289 11.99 -19.40 -4.66
CA GLU A 289 11.62 -18.87 -5.98
C GLU A 289 10.15 -19.07 -6.33
N LEU A 290 9.44 -19.96 -5.60
CA LEU A 290 8.03 -20.24 -5.82
C LEU A 290 7.16 -19.51 -4.80
N HIS A 291 6.36 -18.57 -5.26
CA HIS A 291 5.19 -18.09 -4.55
C HIS A 291 3.98 -18.93 -4.97
N VAL A 292 3.34 -19.62 -4.03
CA VAL A 292 2.15 -20.42 -4.27
C VAL A 292 1.04 -20.01 -3.30
N GLY A 293 -0.16 -19.80 -3.82
CA GLY A 293 -1.34 -19.50 -3.02
C GLY A 293 -2.51 -20.36 -3.45
N ALA A 294 -3.38 -20.73 -2.52
CA ALA A 294 -4.63 -21.41 -2.83
C ALA A 294 -5.83 -20.57 -2.41
N GLY A 295 -6.98 -20.84 -3.00
CA GLY A 295 -8.20 -20.15 -2.62
C GLY A 295 -9.44 -20.77 -3.19
N ILE A 296 -10.56 -20.41 -2.57
CA ILE A 296 -11.92 -20.72 -3.02
C ILE A 296 -12.59 -19.43 -3.45
N SER A 297 -13.36 -19.47 -4.52
CA SER A 297 -14.02 -18.30 -5.07
C SER A 297 -15.39 -18.61 -5.63
N ALA A 298 -16.30 -17.64 -5.53
CA ALA A 298 -17.60 -17.64 -6.17
C ALA A 298 -17.88 -16.23 -6.72
N PHE A 299 -18.29 -16.17 -7.96
CA PHE A 299 -18.67 -14.93 -8.64
C PHE A 299 -20.10 -15.05 -9.15
N PRO A 300 -20.84 -13.93 -9.27
CA PRO A 300 -22.19 -13.94 -9.83
C PRO A 300 -22.26 -14.68 -11.18
N GLY A 301 -23.18 -15.63 -11.30
CA GLY A 301 -23.39 -16.38 -12.53
C GLY A 301 -22.32 -17.45 -12.87
N ARG A 302 -21.46 -17.79 -11.90
CA ARG A 302 -20.44 -18.84 -12.07
C ARG A 302 -20.49 -19.82 -10.89
N ASP A 303 -20.20 -21.10 -11.18
CA ASP A 303 -20.03 -22.10 -10.15
C ASP A 303 -18.81 -21.76 -9.24
N PRO A 304 -18.88 -22.09 -7.96
CA PRO A 304 -17.74 -21.93 -7.07
C PRO A 304 -16.59 -22.86 -7.50
N MET A 305 -15.36 -22.39 -7.34
CA MET A 305 -14.14 -23.08 -7.74
C MET A 305 -13.11 -23.02 -6.62
N VAL A 306 -12.19 -23.98 -6.62
CA VAL A 306 -10.94 -23.91 -5.86
C VAL A 306 -9.78 -23.78 -6.84
N SER A 307 -8.75 -23.00 -6.47
CA SER A 307 -7.58 -22.79 -7.32
C SER A 307 -6.29 -22.81 -6.54
N ILE A 308 -5.21 -23.23 -7.20
CA ILE A 308 -3.84 -23.02 -6.74
C ILE A 308 -3.17 -22.08 -7.75
N ASN A 309 -2.65 -20.96 -7.26
CA ASN A 309 -2.01 -19.92 -8.05
C ASN A 309 -0.50 -19.99 -7.83
N VAL A 310 0.29 -19.85 -8.88
CA VAL A 310 1.75 -19.95 -8.83
C VAL A 310 2.42 -18.76 -9.48
N VAL A 311 3.54 -18.34 -8.92
CA VAL A 311 4.53 -17.47 -9.57
C VAL A 311 5.91 -18.02 -9.25
N TYR A 312 6.58 -18.56 -10.26
CA TYR A 312 7.93 -19.06 -10.16
C TYR A 312 8.90 -18.06 -10.80
N ALA A 313 9.76 -17.50 -9.98
CA ALA A 313 10.76 -16.48 -10.35
C ALA A 313 12.21 -17.03 -10.24
N GLY A 314 12.37 -18.33 -10.47
CA GLY A 314 13.66 -19.02 -10.60
C GLY A 314 14.07 -19.22 -12.06
N ASP A 315 14.97 -20.19 -12.30
CA ASP A 315 15.34 -20.60 -13.65
C ASP A 315 14.12 -21.17 -14.40
N PRO A 316 13.68 -20.60 -15.52
CA PRO A 316 12.53 -21.10 -16.26
C PRO A 316 12.62 -22.57 -16.68
N ALA A 317 13.84 -23.11 -16.87
CA ALA A 317 14.06 -24.51 -17.17
C ALA A 317 13.64 -25.47 -16.03
N GLU A 318 13.69 -25.00 -14.79
CA GLU A 318 13.31 -25.75 -13.60
C GLU A 318 11.82 -25.62 -13.25
N ALA A 319 11.14 -24.64 -13.84
CA ALA A 319 9.76 -24.29 -13.47
C ALA A 319 8.83 -25.50 -13.53
N GLN A 320 8.85 -26.25 -14.66
CA GLN A 320 7.98 -27.41 -14.84
C GLN A 320 8.22 -28.49 -13.76
N ARG A 321 9.47 -28.76 -13.40
CA ARG A 321 9.81 -29.72 -12.35
C ARG A 321 9.23 -29.30 -11.01
N VAL A 322 9.28 -28.00 -10.70
CA VAL A 322 8.80 -27.45 -9.43
C VAL A 322 7.28 -27.45 -9.38
N ILE A 323 6.57 -27.04 -10.44
CA ILE A 323 5.12 -26.81 -10.38
C ILE A 323 4.27 -28.03 -10.80
N ALA A 324 4.83 -29.00 -11.56
CA ALA A 324 4.10 -30.16 -12.07
C ALA A 324 3.35 -30.98 -10.97
N PRO A 325 3.84 -31.10 -9.74
CA PRO A 325 3.10 -31.81 -8.70
C PRO A 325 1.69 -31.25 -8.44
N ILE A 326 1.46 -29.95 -8.68
CA ILE A 326 0.17 -29.27 -8.45
C ILE A 326 -0.94 -29.84 -9.36
N GLU A 327 -0.59 -30.30 -10.55
CA GLU A 327 -1.54 -30.92 -11.50
C GLU A 327 -2.22 -32.17 -10.90
N LYS A 328 -1.56 -32.80 -9.92
CA LYS A 328 -2.07 -34.00 -9.25
C LYS A 328 -2.95 -33.70 -8.02
N ALA A 329 -3.13 -32.41 -7.67
CA ALA A 329 -3.97 -32.03 -6.54
C ALA A 329 -5.46 -32.43 -6.73
N GLY A 330 -5.91 -32.59 -7.99
CA GLY A 330 -7.28 -32.97 -8.34
C GLY A 330 -7.49 -33.09 -9.85
N SER A 331 -8.75 -33.19 -10.25
CA SER A 331 -9.14 -33.20 -11.67
C SER A 331 -9.23 -31.76 -12.16
N LEU A 332 -8.31 -31.34 -13.00
CA LEU A 332 -8.25 -29.99 -13.55
C LEU A 332 -9.49 -29.63 -14.39
N VAL A 333 -10.10 -28.48 -14.12
CA VAL A 333 -11.04 -27.82 -15.02
C VAL A 333 -10.28 -26.97 -16.03
N LYS A 334 -9.24 -26.24 -15.57
CA LYS A 334 -8.46 -25.33 -16.41
C LYS A 334 -7.08 -25.10 -15.79
N SER A 335 -6.08 -24.95 -16.67
CA SER A 335 -4.79 -24.34 -16.33
C SER A 335 -4.56 -23.10 -17.19
N SER A 336 -4.00 -22.05 -16.57
CA SER A 336 -3.57 -20.82 -17.25
C SER A 336 -2.07 -20.57 -17.06
N VAL A 337 -1.34 -21.57 -16.55
CA VAL A 337 0.10 -21.45 -16.28
C VAL A 337 0.86 -21.33 -17.60
N LYS A 338 1.69 -20.29 -17.68
CA LYS A 338 2.52 -19.98 -18.87
C LYS A 338 3.69 -19.09 -18.45
N GLN A 339 4.59 -18.84 -19.38
CA GLN A 339 5.59 -17.80 -19.25
C GLN A 339 4.93 -16.41 -19.38
N TRP A 340 5.34 -15.50 -18.49
CA TRP A 340 4.89 -14.12 -18.43
C TRP A 340 6.09 -13.18 -18.37
N ASP A 341 5.97 -12.04 -19.03
CA ASP A 341 6.74 -10.86 -18.61
C ASP A 341 6.26 -10.40 -17.24
N TYR A 342 7.19 -10.14 -16.30
CA TYR A 342 6.85 -9.82 -14.92
C TYR A 342 6.02 -8.52 -14.78
N LEU A 343 6.33 -7.49 -15.60
CA LEU A 343 5.57 -6.24 -15.58
C LEU A 343 4.13 -6.44 -16.07
N ALA A 344 3.96 -7.28 -17.09
CA ALA A 344 2.63 -7.66 -17.57
C ALA A 344 1.85 -8.46 -16.52
N LEU A 345 2.53 -9.35 -15.78
CA LEU A 345 1.94 -10.09 -14.68
C LEU A 345 1.50 -9.15 -13.54
N GLN A 346 2.32 -8.15 -13.16
CA GLN A 346 1.97 -7.17 -12.13
C GLN A 346 0.73 -6.34 -12.50
N LYS A 347 0.58 -5.99 -13.79
CA LYS A 347 -0.59 -5.27 -14.31
C LYS A 347 -1.84 -6.15 -14.47
N SER A 348 -1.69 -7.47 -14.50
CA SER A 348 -2.82 -8.39 -14.73
C SER A 348 -3.90 -8.36 -13.63
N GLY A 349 -3.58 -7.84 -12.45
CA GLY A 349 -4.51 -7.65 -11.34
C GLY A 349 -5.23 -6.30 -11.34
N ASP A 350 -4.88 -5.41 -12.25
CA ASP A 350 -5.50 -4.10 -12.35
C ASP A 350 -6.95 -4.24 -12.87
N GLN A 351 -7.86 -3.45 -12.34
CA GLN A 351 -9.26 -3.44 -12.73
C GLN A 351 -9.54 -2.27 -13.67
N ASP A 352 -10.37 -2.49 -14.70
CA ASP A 352 -10.80 -1.43 -15.63
C ASP A 352 -11.57 -0.31 -14.91
N ASP A 353 -12.45 -0.69 -13.98
CA ASP A 353 -13.13 0.25 -13.08
C ASP A 353 -13.01 -0.24 -11.62
N PRO A 354 -11.94 0.17 -10.93
CA PRO A 354 -11.70 -0.25 -9.55
C PRO A 354 -12.74 0.28 -8.55
N ARG A 355 -13.57 1.26 -8.97
CA ARG A 355 -14.62 1.86 -8.12
C ARG A 355 -16.01 1.33 -8.40
N ALA A 356 -16.18 0.38 -9.31
CA ALA A 356 -17.49 -0.23 -9.61
C ALA A 356 -18.08 -1.00 -8.43
N ASN A 357 -17.23 -1.46 -7.49
CA ASN A 357 -17.63 -2.32 -6.38
C ASN A 357 -17.21 -1.77 -5.03
N GLY A 358 -18.14 -1.82 -4.07
CA GLY A 358 -17.82 -1.77 -2.65
C GLY A 358 -17.25 -3.10 -2.19
N SER A 359 -16.45 -3.10 -1.14
CA SER A 359 -15.84 -4.32 -0.62
C SER A 359 -15.62 -4.29 0.88
N TYR A 360 -15.49 -5.50 1.46
CA TYR A 360 -15.06 -5.70 2.83
C TYR A 360 -14.17 -6.95 2.92
N MET A 361 -13.16 -6.90 3.77
CA MET A 361 -12.16 -7.96 3.91
C MET A 361 -11.78 -8.18 5.39
N LYS A 362 -11.44 -9.42 5.72
CA LYS A 362 -10.76 -9.83 6.95
C LYS A 362 -9.50 -10.59 6.57
N SER A 363 -8.46 -10.47 7.39
CA SER A 363 -7.24 -11.23 7.22
C SER A 363 -6.67 -11.72 8.55
N GLY A 364 -5.87 -12.78 8.49
CA GLY A 364 -5.18 -13.29 9.67
C GLY A 364 -4.06 -14.25 9.30
N PHE A 365 -2.98 -14.21 10.07
CA PHE A 365 -1.82 -15.06 9.87
C PHE A 365 -2.04 -16.45 10.45
N VAL A 366 -1.59 -17.49 9.75
CA VAL A 366 -1.60 -18.87 10.19
C VAL A 366 -0.23 -19.50 10.01
N PRO A 367 0.19 -20.42 10.92
CA PRO A 367 1.46 -21.15 10.76
C PRO A 367 1.45 -22.05 9.52
N GLU A 368 0.33 -22.72 9.27
CA GLU A 368 0.15 -23.66 8.17
C GLU A 368 -1.33 -23.81 7.79
N VAL A 369 -1.61 -24.31 6.60
CA VAL A 369 -2.95 -24.69 6.19
C VAL A 369 -3.20 -26.15 6.54
N THR A 370 -3.67 -26.38 7.78
CA THR A 370 -4.00 -27.72 8.27
C THR A 370 -5.29 -28.26 7.64
N PRO A 371 -5.54 -29.60 7.64
CA PRO A 371 -6.82 -30.16 7.22
C PRO A 371 -8.03 -29.59 7.98
N THR A 372 -7.86 -29.24 9.26
CA THR A 372 -8.94 -28.64 10.07
C THR A 372 -9.24 -27.22 9.63
N LEU A 373 -8.22 -26.39 9.36
CA LEU A 373 -8.40 -25.06 8.80
C LEU A 373 -9.03 -25.13 7.39
N ALA A 374 -8.55 -26.03 6.53
CA ALA A 374 -9.11 -26.22 5.19
C ALA A 374 -10.61 -26.52 5.24
N ARG A 375 -11.04 -27.42 6.16
CA ARG A 375 -12.48 -27.69 6.38
C ARG A 375 -13.23 -26.47 6.89
N ALA A 376 -12.69 -25.72 7.85
CA ALA A 376 -13.31 -24.49 8.34
C ALA A 376 -13.52 -23.47 7.21
N MET A 377 -12.55 -23.34 6.29
CA MET A 377 -12.66 -22.49 5.11
C MET A 377 -13.77 -22.96 4.14
N ILE A 378 -13.91 -24.27 3.93
CA ILE A 378 -14.84 -24.84 2.95
C ILE A 378 -16.27 -24.89 3.48
N ASP A 379 -16.47 -25.44 4.70
CA ASP A 379 -17.81 -25.72 5.25
C ASP A 379 -18.61 -24.44 5.50
N ASN A 380 -17.93 -23.32 5.71
CA ASN A 380 -18.56 -22.01 5.94
C ASN A 380 -18.65 -21.15 4.67
N PHE A 381 -18.09 -21.61 3.55
CA PHE A 381 -18.13 -20.88 2.28
C PHE A 381 -19.51 -21.01 1.62
N LYS A 382 -20.23 -19.89 1.52
CA LYS A 382 -21.59 -19.85 0.93
C LYS A 382 -21.63 -18.89 -0.24
N PRO A 383 -21.69 -19.41 -1.48
CA PRO A 383 -21.90 -18.60 -2.68
C PRO A 383 -23.21 -17.80 -2.59
N ASP A 384 -23.22 -16.63 -3.20
CA ASP A 384 -24.40 -15.77 -3.31
C ASP A 384 -24.35 -15.04 -4.67
N PRO A 385 -25.42 -15.08 -5.49
CA PRO A 385 -25.40 -14.51 -6.83
C PRO A 385 -25.31 -12.98 -6.85
N THR A 386 -25.43 -12.31 -5.71
CA THR A 386 -25.42 -10.84 -5.62
C THR A 386 -24.07 -10.28 -5.15
N ARG A 387 -23.06 -11.14 -4.93
CA ARG A 387 -21.72 -10.71 -4.52
C ARG A 387 -20.62 -11.59 -5.10
N ALA A 388 -19.44 -11.02 -5.27
CA ALA A 388 -18.21 -11.79 -5.38
C ALA A 388 -17.75 -12.20 -3.98
N THR A 389 -17.31 -13.44 -3.82
CA THR A 389 -16.71 -13.94 -2.58
C THR A 389 -15.44 -14.72 -2.93
N TRP A 390 -14.35 -14.43 -2.25
CA TRP A 390 -13.17 -15.28 -2.32
C TRP A 390 -12.47 -15.34 -0.98
N VAL A 391 -11.84 -16.47 -0.74
CA VAL A 391 -10.92 -16.71 0.38
C VAL A 391 -9.64 -17.23 -0.22
N ALA A 392 -8.52 -16.62 0.12
CA ALA A 392 -7.24 -16.95 -0.47
C ALA A 392 -6.14 -16.97 0.59
N THR A 393 -5.09 -17.71 0.31
CA THR A 393 -3.85 -17.69 1.07
C THR A 393 -2.82 -16.81 0.35
N GLN A 394 -2.11 -16.00 1.10
CA GLN A 394 -0.92 -15.29 0.66
C GLN A 394 0.27 -15.90 1.40
N GLN A 395 1.17 -16.54 0.65
CA GLN A 395 2.25 -17.33 1.24
C GLN A 395 3.30 -16.43 1.89
N SER A 396 3.73 -16.79 3.09
CA SER A 396 4.91 -16.33 3.81
C SER A 396 6.06 -17.34 3.69
N GLY A 397 6.98 -17.37 4.63
CA GLY A 397 8.13 -18.29 4.59
C GLY A 397 9.30 -17.74 3.75
N GLY A 398 10.27 -18.58 3.47
CA GLY A 398 11.46 -18.20 2.70
C GLY A 398 12.22 -17.03 3.33
N ALA A 399 12.58 -16.04 2.55
CA ALA A 399 13.31 -14.86 3.01
C ALA A 399 12.57 -14.07 4.10
N ILE A 400 11.22 -14.07 4.08
CA ILE A 400 10.41 -13.37 5.10
C ILE A 400 10.71 -13.93 6.50
N ASN A 401 10.71 -15.26 6.64
CA ASN A 401 10.84 -15.93 7.93
C ASN A 401 12.30 -16.05 8.41
N ARG A 402 13.27 -15.66 7.58
CA ARG A 402 14.70 -15.55 7.99
C ARG A 402 15.01 -14.25 8.74
N VAL A 403 14.11 -13.27 8.70
CA VAL A 403 14.22 -12.02 9.46
C VAL A 403 13.67 -12.25 10.88
N ALA A 404 14.42 -11.86 11.90
CA ALA A 404 13.98 -12.01 13.29
C ALA A 404 12.71 -11.16 13.57
N PRO A 405 11.78 -11.63 14.41
CA PRO A 405 10.51 -10.94 14.70
C PRO A 405 10.66 -9.53 15.28
N ASP A 406 11.79 -9.24 15.93
CA ASP A 406 12.13 -7.96 16.54
C ASP A 406 13.07 -7.08 15.70
N ALA A 407 13.55 -7.58 14.55
CA ALA A 407 14.43 -6.82 13.65
C ALA A 407 13.73 -5.63 12.99
N THR A 408 12.39 -5.68 12.89
CA THR A 408 11.53 -4.61 12.39
C THR A 408 10.27 -4.53 13.26
N ALA A 409 9.45 -3.51 13.08
CA ALA A 409 8.17 -3.43 13.78
C ALA A 409 7.16 -4.51 13.33
N PHE A 410 7.36 -5.11 12.15
CA PHE A 410 6.54 -6.23 11.65
C PHE A 410 6.91 -7.52 12.39
N ALA A 411 6.04 -8.00 13.27
CA ALA A 411 6.34 -9.12 14.19
C ALA A 411 6.09 -10.52 13.59
N HIS A 412 5.27 -10.64 12.55
CA HIS A 412 4.79 -11.94 12.03
C HIS A 412 5.83 -12.58 11.09
N ARG A 413 6.89 -13.18 11.67
CA ARG A 413 8.02 -13.78 10.93
C ARG A 413 8.06 -15.30 10.98
N ASP A 414 7.19 -15.91 11.78
CA ASP A 414 7.10 -17.37 12.02
C ASP A 414 5.82 -17.99 11.42
N VAL A 415 5.16 -17.28 10.54
CA VAL A 415 3.90 -17.69 9.91
C VAL A 415 4.14 -18.27 8.51
N GLY A 416 3.26 -19.21 8.09
CA GLY A 416 3.30 -19.77 6.74
C GLY A 416 2.43 -19.04 5.74
N HIS A 417 1.31 -18.51 6.18
CA HIS A 417 0.36 -17.83 5.30
C HIS A 417 -0.38 -16.69 6.00
N ASN A 418 -0.80 -15.70 5.21
CA ASN A 418 -1.88 -14.77 5.53
C ASN A 418 -3.15 -15.27 4.83
N ILE A 419 -4.23 -15.53 5.59
CA ILE A 419 -5.55 -15.87 5.04
C ILE A 419 -6.31 -14.58 4.80
N LEU A 420 -6.80 -14.38 3.59
CA LEU A 420 -7.65 -13.26 3.22
C LEU A 420 -9.06 -13.76 2.91
N SER A 421 -10.06 -13.11 3.48
CA SER A 421 -11.48 -13.39 3.21
C SER A 421 -12.14 -12.11 2.72
N PHE A 422 -12.70 -12.14 1.53
CA PHE A 422 -13.19 -10.96 0.81
C PHE A 422 -14.61 -11.14 0.32
N VAL A 423 -15.39 -10.07 0.39
CA VAL A 423 -16.64 -9.90 -0.34
C VAL A 423 -16.65 -8.57 -1.09
N GLY A 424 -17.18 -8.61 -2.32
CA GLY A 424 -17.41 -7.43 -3.15
C GLY A 424 -18.84 -7.41 -3.66
N TRP A 425 -19.44 -6.24 -3.73
CA TRP A 425 -20.81 -6.03 -4.21
C TRP A 425 -20.87 -4.78 -5.10
N PRO A 426 -21.84 -4.68 -6.03
CA PRO A 426 -22.00 -3.50 -6.86
C PRO A 426 -22.18 -2.24 -5.99
N TYR A 427 -21.40 -1.19 -6.26
CA TYR A 427 -21.49 0.07 -5.50
C TYR A 427 -22.91 0.64 -5.57
N GLY A 428 -23.41 1.16 -4.46
CA GLY A 428 -24.78 1.66 -4.32
C GLY A 428 -25.82 0.61 -3.91
N SER A 429 -25.47 -0.68 -3.88
CA SER A 429 -26.34 -1.72 -3.31
C SER A 429 -26.16 -1.85 -1.79
N ASP A 430 -27.13 -2.52 -1.11
CA ASP A 430 -27.05 -2.75 0.34
C ASP A 430 -25.90 -3.69 0.70
N ALA A 431 -24.93 -3.15 1.44
CA ALA A 431 -23.74 -3.84 1.90
C ALA A 431 -23.99 -4.74 3.13
N SER A 432 -25.04 -4.49 3.89
CA SER A 432 -25.24 -5.02 5.25
C SER A 432 -25.18 -6.54 5.32
N LYS A 433 -25.91 -7.22 4.42
CA LYS A 433 -25.93 -8.69 4.36
C LYS A 433 -24.59 -9.29 3.95
N HIS A 434 -23.81 -8.60 3.10
CA HIS A 434 -22.53 -9.08 2.61
C HIS A 434 -21.46 -8.96 3.70
N ILE A 435 -21.45 -7.83 4.42
CA ILE A 435 -20.57 -7.61 5.57
C ILE A 435 -20.93 -8.57 6.72
N ALA A 436 -22.22 -8.79 7.00
CA ALA A 436 -22.65 -9.75 8.02
C ALA A 436 -22.17 -11.17 7.69
N TYR A 437 -22.31 -11.58 6.42
CA TYR A 437 -21.84 -12.90 5.98
C TYR A 437 -20.33 -13.07 6.20
N ILE A 438 -19.49 -12.13 5.75
CA ILE A 438 -18.03 -12.32 5.84
C ILE A 438 -17.56 -12.28 7.29
N LYS A 439 -18.21 -11.51 8.17
CA LYS A 439 -17.95 -11.54 9.60
C LYS A 439 -18.30 -12.89 10.21
N GLN A 440 -19.45 -13.46 9.86
CA GLN A 440 -19.85 -14.80 10.31
C GLN A 440 -18.88 -15.87 9.78
N TYR A 441 -18.50 -15.78 8.51
CA TYR A 441 -17.49 -16.66 7.92
C TYR A 441 -16.17 -16.59 8.69
N TRP A 442 -15.73 -15.38 8.99
CA TRP A 442 -14.47 -15.15 9.69
C TRP A 442 -14.43 -15.76 11.10
N ASN A 443 -15.54 -15.78 11.82
CA ASN A 443 -15.65 -16.42 13.13
C ASN A 443 -15.24 -17.91 13.11
N ALA A 444 -15.36 -18.58 11.97
CA ALA A 444 -14.91 -19.97 11.82
C ALA A 444 -13.41 -20.10 11.49
N VAL A 445 -12.80 -19.08 10.91
CA VAL A 445 -11.38 -19.08 10.50
C VAL A 445 -10.49 -18.43 11.56
N GLU A 446 -10.99 -17.39 12.23
CA GLU A 446 -10.24 -16.59 13.22
C GLU A 446 -9.58 -17.43 14.33
N PRO A 447 -10.20 -18.52 14.89
CA PRO A 447 -9.54 -19.34 15.93
C PRO A 447 -8.22 -19.99 15.50
N PHE A 448 -7.92 -20.05 14.21
CA PHE A 448 -6.68 -20.58 13.65
C PHE A 448 -5.63 -19.49 13.42
N THR A 449 -5.98 -18.21 13.60
CA THR A 449 -5.13 -17.09 13.23
C THR A 449 -4.42 -16.48 14.44
N ALA A 450 -3.23 -15.90 14.20
CA ALA A 450 -2.46 -15.14 15.15
C ALA A 450 -2.15 -13.76 14.55
N GLY A 451 -2.94 -12.74 14.93
CA GLY A 451 -2.80 -11.40 14.38
C GLY A 451 -3.34 -11.27 12.94
N PHE A 452 -3.01 -10.15 12.31
CA PHE A 452 -3.50 -9.78 10.99
C PHE A 452 -2.49 -8.92 10.22
N TYR A 453 -2.61 -8.87 8.89
CA TYR A 453 -1.85 -7.94 8.08
C TYR A 453 -2.50 -6.54 8.10
N SER A 454 -1.79 -5.54 8.61
CA SER A 454 -2.34 -4.19 8.85
C SER A 454 -2.87 -3.50 7.59
N ASN A 455 -2.39 -3.86 6.40
CA ASN A 455 -2.86 -3.31 5.12
C ASN A 455 -4.18 -3.95 4.63
N ASP A 456 -4.57 -5.12 5.17
CA ASP A 456 -5.73 -5.89 4.73
C ASP A 456 -6.95 -5.74 5.65
N VAL A 457 -6.83 -5.06 6.79
CA VAL A 457 -7.92 -4.96 7.76
C VAL A 457 -8.74 -3.69 7.61
N PHE A 458 -10.03 -3.80 7.84
CA PHE A 458 -10.97 -2.68 7.79
C PHE A 458 -11.06 -1.95 9.13
N THR A 459 -11.39 -2.65 10.18
CA THR A 459 -11.50 -2.06 11.54
C THR A 459 -11.32 -3.17 12.56
N GLU A 460 -10.42 -2.96 13.50
CA GLU A 460 -10.22 -3.81 14.66
C GLU A 460 -10.29 -2.96 15.93
N ASP A 461 -10.65 -3.58 17.05
CA ASP A 461 -10.59 -2.89 18.34
C ASP A 461 -9.14 -2.67 18.79
N GLN A 462 -8.94 -1.76 19.72
CA GLN A 462 -7.59 -1.36 20.16
C GLN A 462 -6.81 -2.52 20.79
N ASN A 463 -7.48 -3.44 21.50
CA ASN A 463 -6.80 -4.60 22.09
C ASN A 463 -6.27 -5.56 21.01
N MET A 464 -7.05 -5.78 19.95
CA MET A 464 -6.60 -6.57 18.80
C MET A 464 -5.43 -5.90 18.09
N ILE A 465 -5.47 -4.59 17.91
CA ILE A 465 -4.36 -3.82 17.33
C ILE A 465 -3.10 -3.98 18.19
N ASN A 466 -3.22 -3.79 19.51
CA ASN A 466 -2.10 -3.91 20.42
C ASN A 466 -1.49 -5.34 20.38
N SER A 467 -2.36 -6.34 20.41
CA SER A 467 -1.97 -7.75 20.34
C SER A 467 -1.29 -8.11 19.02
N ASN A 468 -1.68 -7.46 17.93
CA ASN A 468 -1.13 -7.70 16.60
C ASN A 468 0.38 -7.41 16.50
N TYR A 469 0.87 -6.47 17.29
CA TYR A 469 2.30 -6.16 17.33
C TYR A 469 3.10 -7.04 18.30
N GLY A 470 2.44 -7.91 19.07
CA GLY A 470 3.07 -8.84 19.99
C GLY A 470 4.07 -8.18 20.93
N SER A 471 5.27 -8.75 21.06
CA SER A 471 6.34 -8.20 21.91
C SER A 471 6.86 -6.82 21.44
N ASN A 472 6.60 -6.43 20.19
CA ASN A 472 7.04 -5.15 19.63
C ASN A 472 6.15 -3.98 20.07
N TYR A 473 4.93 -4.23 20.60
CA TYR A 473 3.95 -3.18 20.92
C TYR A 473 4.48 -2.14 21.89
N LEU A 474 5.08 -2.57 23.01
CA LEU A 474 5.57 -1.63 24.05
C LEU A 474 6.65 -0.69 23.50
N LYS A 475 7.55 -1.20 22.67
CA LYS A 475 8.57 -0.37 22.00
C LYS A 475 7.92 0.60 21.01
N LEU A 476 6.91 0.15 20.25
CA LEU A 476 6.16 1.01 19.31
C LEU A 476 5.41 2.12 20.06
N ALA A 477 4.72 1.82 21.18
CA ALA A 477 4.00 2.81 21.98
C ALA A 477 4.95 3.86 22.58
N ALA A 478 6.12 3.44 23.08
CA ALA A 478 7.15 4.36 23.57
C ALA A 478 7.70 5.27 22.47
N LEU A 479 7.97 4.72 21.26
CA LEU A 479 8.41 5.51 20.12
C LEU A 479 7.30 6.44 19.60
N LYS A 480 6.05 6.00 19.64
CA LYS A 480 4.89 6.84 19.32
C LYS A 480 4.81 8.03 20.28
N GLY A 481 4.97 7.83 21.59
CA GLY A 481 5.05 8.91 22.59
C GLY A 481 6.18 9.91 22.33
N ARG A 482 7.28 9.44 21.71
CA ARG A 482 8.43 10.32 21.35
C ARG A 482 8.21 11.11 20.06
N PHE A 483 7.65 10.49 19.00
CA PHE A 483 7.57 11.09 17.67
C PHE A 483 6.20 11.68 17.35
N ASP A 484 5.15 11.26 18.06
CA ASP A 484 3.78 11.74 17.89
C ASP A 484 2.99 11.64 19.21
N PRO A 485 3.38 12.43 20.25
CA PRO A 485 2.78 12.35 21.59
C PRO A 485 1.27 12.71 21.62
N GLU A 486 0.82 13.58 20.71
CA GLU A 486 -0.58 13.98 20.59
C GLU A 486 -1.41 13.03 19.71
N ASN A 487 -0.79 11.95 19.23
CA ASN A 487 -1.43 10.98 18.34
C ASN A 487 -2.08 11.64 17.12
N LEU A 488 -1.35 12.53 16.44
CA LEU A 488 -1.78 13.22 15.23
C LEU A 488 -2.05 12.22 14.08
N PHE A 489 -1.16 11.23 13.93
CA PHE A 489 -1.23 10.21 12.88
C PHE A 489 -2.06 8.98 13.33
N ARG A 490 -3.25 9.20 13.87
CA ARG A 490 -4.14 8.13 14.40
C ARG A 490 -4.96 7.41 13.32
N LEU A 491 -5.12 7.99 12.14
CA LEU A 491 -5.84 7.35 11.04
C LEU A 491 -4.97 6.29 10.35
N ASN A 492 -4.62 5.28 11.13
CA ASN A 492 -3.84 4.10 10.77
C ASN A 492 -4.38 2.87 11.54
N THR A 493 -3.69 1.74 11.50
CA THR A 493 -3.76 0.74 12.57
C THR A 493 -3.08 1.38 13.76
N ASN A 494 -3.86 2.07 14.60
CA ASN A 494 -3.38 3.09 15.51
C ASN A 494 -2.57 2.50 16.67
N ILE A 495 -1.33 2.94 16.80
CA ILE A 495 -0.49 2.71 17.97
C ILE A 495 -0.69 3.91 18.89
N GLU A 496 -1.23 3.67 20.08
CA GLU A 496 -1.41 4.74 21.06
C GLU A 496 -0.08 5.09 21.70
N PRO A 497 0.22 6.40 21.95
CA PRO A 497 1.42 6.82 22.65
C PRO A 497 1.39 6.36 24.10
N ALA A 498 2.58 5.88 24.61
CA ALA A 498 2.75 5.47 26.01
C ALA A 498 2.85 6.68 26.94
#